data_fdf5905091e65dab689db761eb9cae67
#
_entry.id   fdf5905091e65dab689db761eb9cae67
#
_cell.length_a   1.000
_cell.length_b   1.000
_cell.length_c   1.000
_cell.angle_alpha   90.00
_cell.angle_beta   90.00
_cell.angle_gamma   90.00
#
_symmetry.space_group_name_H-M   'P 1'
#
loop_
_entity.id
_entity.type
_entity.pdbx_description
1 polymer ?
#
loop_
_entity_poly.entity_id
_entity_poly.type
_entity_poly.pdbx_seq_one_letter_code
_entity_poly.pdbx_strand_id
1 'polypeptide(L)'
;MSDKIIRPPVHPGQVLLELFMEPLGLSQNKLAEALDVDPGRINRIVTGKCSITADTALRLARYFGTTPQVWMNLQSKYELEVAKAKKAAEIEKNVQIRPRDEVSLPA
;
A
#
# COMPACT_ATOMS: atom_id res chain seq x y z
N MET A 1 16.92 -15.15 -10.47
CA MET A 1 15.86 -15.53 -10.67
C MET A 1 15.06 -14.63 -11.24
N SER A 2 14.20 -14.86 -11.71
CA SER A 2 13.46 -14.06 -12.30
C SER A 2 12.54 -13.59 -11.58
N ASP A 3 12.41 -12.64 -11.27
CA ASP A 3 11.39 -12.20 -10.65
C ASP A 3 10.53 -11.53 -11.47
N LYS A 4 10.21 -11.94 -12.56
CA LYS A 4 9.29 -11.37 -13.30
C LYS A 4 8.06 -11.36 -12.66
N ILE A 5 7.46 -10.23 -12.42
CA ILE A 5 6.18 -10.12 -11.86
C ILE A 5 5.23 -10.30 -12.90
N ILE A 6 4.48 -11.34 -12.89
CA ILE A 6 3.54 -11.61 -13.87
C ILE A 6 2.26 -10.94 -13.63
N ARG A 7 1.85 -10.68 -12.40
CA ARG A 7 0.58 -10.04 -12.18
C ARG A 7 0.81 -8.60 -11.80
N PRO A 8 -0.14 -7.73 -12.01
CA PRO A 8 0.03 -6.33 -11.65
C PRO A 8 0.13 -6.14 -10.14
N PRO A 9 0.71 -5.07 -9.70
CA PRO A 9 0.77 -4.79 -8.27
C PRO A 9 -0.64 -4.66 -7.68
N VAL A 10 -0.81 -5.10 -6.44
CA VAL A 10 -2.10 -5.10 -5.79
C VAL A 10 -2.22 -3.89 -4.90
N HIS A 11 -3.20 -3.04 -5.17
CA HIS A 11 -3.42 -1.85 -4.35
C HIS A 11 -4.01 -2.27 -3.00
N PRO A 12 -3.59 -1.64 -1.90
CA PRO A 12 -4.12 -2.01 -0.58
C PRO A 12 -5.64 -1.88 -0.47
N GLY A 13 -6.25 -1.01 -1.29
CA GLY A 13 -7.70 -0.89 -1.31
C GLY A 13 -8.37 -2.16 -1.78
N GLN A 14 -7.72 -2.91 -2.66
CA GLN A 14 -8.26 -4.18 -3.11
C GLN A 14 -8.23 -5.20 -1.99
N VAL A 15 -7.16 -5.20 -1.19
CA VAL A 15 -7.07 -6.07 -0.02
C VAL A 15 -8.16 -5.71 0.96
N LEU A 16 -8.36 -4.43 1.21
CA LEU A 16 -9.40 -3.97 2.11
C LEU A 16 -10.77 -4.45 1.64
N LEU A 17 -11.06 -4.28 0.36
CA LEU A 17 -12.35 -4.65 -0.18
C LEU A 17 -12.57 -6.16 -0.14
N GLU A 18 -11.62 -6.91 -0.66
CA GLU A 18 -11.84 -8.34 -0.89
C GLU A 18 -11.62 -9.20 0.34
N LEU A 19 -10.69 -8.82 1.19
CA LEU A 19 -10.37 -9.67 2.33
C LEU A 19 -11.04 -9.22 3.62
N PHE A 20 -11.54 -7.99 3.67
CA PHE A 20 -12.13 -7.48 4.89
C PHE A 20 -13.57 -7.05 4.71
N MET A 21 -13.86 -6.27 3.67
CA MET A 21 -15.23 -5.74 3.54
C MET A 21 -16.21 -6.76 3.02
N GLU A 22 -15.85 -7.43 1.93
CA GLU A 22 -16.77 -8.40 1.33
C GLU A 22 -17.09 -9.55 2.24
N PRO A 23 -16.11 -10.19 2.89
CA PRO A 23 -16.45 -11.31 3.78
C PRO A 23 -17.32 -10.90 4.95
N LEU A 24 -17.22 -9.65 5.39
CA LEU A 24 -18.03 -9.20 6.52
C LEU A 24 -19.33 -8.51 6.08
N GLY A 25 -19.56 -8.42 4.79
CA GLY A 25 -20.75 -7.73 4.29
C GLY A 25 -20.76 -6.24 4.61
N LEU A 26 -19.57 -5.63 4.70
CA LEU A 26 -19.48 -4.22 5.03
C LEU A 26 -19.54 -3.37 3.80
N SER A 27 -20.48 -2.43 3.76
CA SER A 27 -20.52 -1.46 2.68
C SER A 27 -19.50 -0.35 2.94
N GLN A 28 -19.24 0.43 1.92
CA GLN A 28 -18.34 1.57 2.07
C GLN A 28 -18.86 2.57 3.08
N ASN A 29 -20.17 2.82 3.06
CA ASN A 29 -20.74 3.77 4.01
C ASN A 29 -20.64 3.26 5.44
N LYS A 30 -20.90 1.97 5.64
CA LYS A 30 -20.79 1.42 6.98
C LYS A 30 -19.37 1.44 7.49
N LEU A 31 -18.41 1.13 6.63
CA LEU A 31 -17.04 1.16 7.05
C LEU A 31 -16.62 2.60 7.37
N ALA A 32 -17.02 3.54 6.54
CA ALA A 32 -16.66 4.94 6.79
C ALA A 32 -17.22 5.41 8.13
N GLU A 33 -18.43 5.00 8.41
CA GLU A 33 -19.05 5.35 9.69
C GLU A 33 -18.27 4.74 10.83
N ALA A 34 -17.91 3.47 10.71
CA ALA A 34 -17.17 2.78 11.76
C ALA A 34 -15.79 3.39 11.98
N LEU A 35 -15.18 3.90 10.94
CA LEU A 35 -13.85 4.49 11.06
C LEU A 35 -13.90 6.00 11.34
N ASP A 36 -15.10 6.56 11.34
CA ASP A 36 -15.29 8.00 11.55
C ASP A 36 -14.54 8.80 10.49
N VAL A 37 -14.74 8.43 9.23
CA VAL A 37 -14.17 9.16 8.09
C VAL A 37 -15.25 9.36 7.05
N ASP A 38 -14.97 10.23 6.10
CA ASP A 38 -15.87 10.51 5.01
C ASP A 38 -16.00 9.28 4.09
N PRO A 39 -17.23 8.92 3.67
CA PRO A 39 -17.38 7.79 2.76
C PRO A 39 -16.59 7.93 1.46
N GLY A 40 -16.37 9.15 1.00
CA GLY A 40 -15.55 9.36 -0.19
C GLY A 40 -14.13 8.89 0.00
N ARG A 41 -13.59 8.97 1.23
CA ARG A 41 -12.25 8.47 1.50
C ARG A 41 -12.19 6.97 1.26
N ILE A 42 -13.19 6.23 1.76
CA ILE A 42 -13.21 4.78 1.56
C ILE A 42 -13.35 4.44 0.09
N ASN A 43 -14.21 5.17 -0.62
CA ASN A 43 -14.39 4.92 -2.04
C ASN A 43 -13.09 5.14 -2.81
N ARG A 44 -12.36 6.20 -2.51
CA ARG A 44 -11.11 6.47 -3.21
C ARG A 44 -10.04 5.43 -2.91
N ILE A 45 -10.06 4.87 -1.71
CA ILE A 45 -9.10 3.83 -1.36
C ILE A 45 -9.44 2.53 -2.09
N VAL A 46 -10.70 2.08 -2.03
CA VAL A 46 -11.04 0.80 -2.63
C VAL A 46 -10.99 0.84 -4.15
N THR A 47 -11.12 2.02 -4.75
CA THR A 47 -10.98 2.13 -6.20
C THR A 47 -9.56 2.42 -6.63
N GLY A 48 -8.62 2.44 -5.70
CA GLY A 48 -7.21 2.62 -6.02
C GLY A 48 -6.82 4.05 -6.33
N LYS A 49 -7.68 5.01 -6.01
CA LYS A 49 -7.41 6.39 -6.37
C LYS A 49 -6.65 7.15 -5.30
N CYS A 50 -6.53 6.63 -4.12
CA CYS A 50 -5.67 7.27 -3.13
C CYS A 50 -5.03 6.22 -2.23
N SER A 51 -3.98 6.64 -1.54
CA SER A 51 -3.17 5.78 -0.71
C SER A 51 -3.77 5.61 0.66
N ILE A 52 -3.36 4.56 1.35
CA ILE A 52 -3.67 4.42 2.76
C ILE A 52 -2.61 5.21 3.52
N THR A 53 -3.05 6.26 4.19
CA THR A 53 -2.15 7.08 4.99
C THR A 53 -2.05 6.52 6.40
N ALA A 54 -1.14 7.07 7.18
CA ALA A 54 -0.98 6.61 8.56
C ALA A 54 -2.26 6.78 9.35
N ASP A 55 -2.99 7.88 9.14
CA ASP A 55 -4.25 8.09 9.82
C ASP A 55 -5.25 6.98 9.49
N THR A 56 -5.38 6.64 8.22
CA THR A 56 -6.29 5.58 7.82
C THR A 56 -5.82 4.22 8.34
N ALA A 57 -4.51 3.98 8.33
CA ALA A 57 -3.97 2.73 8.85
C ALA A 57 -4.28 2.55 10.33
N LEU A 58 -4.20 3.63 11.10
CA LEU A 58 -4.52 3.56 12.52
C LEU A 58 -6.00 3.23 12.74
N ARG A 59 -6.86 3.83 11.95
CA ARG A 59 -8.30 3.58 12.08
C ARG A 59 -8.68 2.18 11.64
N LEU A 60 -8.10 1.70 10.55
CA LEU A 60 -8.37 0.35 10.07
C LEU A 60 -7.87 -0.68 11.08
N ALA A 61 -6.68 -0.45 11.63
CA ALA A 61 -6.10 -1.37 12.58
C ALA A 61 -6.97 -1.49 13.83
N ARG A 62 -7.47 -0.37 14.28
CA ARG A 62 -8.31 -0.40 15.48
C ARG A 62 -9.62 -1.12 15.24
N TYR A 63 -10.25 -0.86 14.12
CA TYR A 63 -11.54 -1.46 13.84
C TYR A 63 -11.43 -2.95 13.55
N PHE A 64 -10.46 -3.34 12.73
CA PHE A 64 -10.34 -4.74 12.35
C PHE A 64 -9.46 -5.56 13.27
N GLY A 65 -8.79 -4.95 14.21
CA GLY A 65 -7.89 -5.69 15.12
C GLY A 65 -6.59 -6.11 14.50
N THR A 66 -6.17 -5.40 13.45
CA THR A 66 -4.85 -5.65 12.84
C THR A 66 -3.88 -4.63 13.40
N THR A 67 -2.68 -4.56 12.84
CA THR A 67 -1.73 -3.53 13.21
C THR A 67 -1.70 -2.46 12.15
N PRO A 68 -1.39 -1.23 12.52
CA PRO A 68 -1.25 -0.17 11.50
C PRO A 68 -0.14 -0.49 10.51
N GLN A 69 0.90 -1.18 10.98
CA GLN A 69 2.04 -1.47 10.13
C GLN A 69 1.67 -2.39 8.97
N VAL A 70 0.71 -3.30 9.19
CA VAL A 70 0.25 -4.16 8.10
C VAL A 70 -0.27 -3.33 6.94
N TRP A 71 -1.08 -2.30 7.25
CA TRP A 71 -1.67 -1.48 6.19
C TRP A 71 -0.61 -0.63 5.51
N MET A 72 0.34 -0.09 6.29
CA MET A 72 1.41 0.70 5.71
C MET A 72 2.35 -0.16 4.86
N ASN A 73 2.58 -1.40 5.28
CA ASN A 73 3.41 -2.32 4.49
C ASN A 73 2.76 -2.65 3.15
N LEU A 74 1.44 -2.84 3.15
CA LEU A 74 0.73 -3.09 1.90
C LEU A 74 0.85 -1.90 0.96
N GLN A 75 0.73 -0.70 1.50
CA GLN A 75 0.84 0.51 0.69
C GLN A 75 2.26 0.67 0.13
N SER A 76 3.24 0.46 0.98
CA SER A 76 4.63 0.61 0.58
C SER A 76 5.01 -0.41 -0.48
N LYS A 77 4.58 -1.65 -0.32
CA LYS A 77 4.86 -2.68 -1.30
C LYS A 77 4.26 -2.31 -2.65
N TYR A 78 3.02 -1.85 -2.64
CA TYR A 78 2.35 -1.45 -3.88
C TYR A 78 3.12 -0.32 -4.56
N GLU A 79 3.50 0.69 -3.80
CA GLU A 79 4.19 1.84 -4.37
C GLU A 79 5.55 1.47 -4.94
N LEU A 80 6.26 0.59 -4.25
CA LEU A 80 7.56 0.15 -4.75
C LEU A 80 7.41 -0.68 -6.03
N GLU A 81 6.40 -1.53 -6.10
CA GLU A 81 6.20 -2.33 -7.30
C GLU A 81 5.83 -1.46 -8.49
N VAL A 82 4.98 -0.47 -8.27
CA VAL A 82 4.61 0.45 -9.33
C VAL A 82 5.82 1.26 -9.79
N ALA A 83 6.58 1.78 -8.84
CA ALA A 83 7.75 2.60 -9.17
C ALA A 83 8.80 1.78 -9.89
N LYS A 84 9.02 0.55 -9.48
CA LYS A 84 9.99 -0.31 -10.15
C LYS A 84 9.57 -0.56 -11.59
N ALA A 85 8.30 -0.83 -11.82
CA ALA A 85 7.85 -1.10 -13.17
C ALA A 85 8.03 0.10 -14.08
N LYS A 86 7.89 1.29 -13.53
CA LYS A 86 7.99 2.48 -14.36
C LYS A 86 9.37 3.07 -14.44
N LYS A 87 10.18 2.94 -13.40
CA LYS A 87 11.40 3.72 -13.32
C LYS A 87 12.66 2.93 -13.08
N ALA A 88 12.61 1.63 -12.85
CA ALA A 88 13.82 0.90 -12.49
C ALA A 88 14.92 1.03 -13.53
N ALA A 89 14.55 0.90 -14.81
CA ALA A 89 15.53 0.97 -15.86
C ALA A 89 16.17 2.36 -15.96
N GLU A 90 15.34 3.37 -15.81
CA GLU A 90 15.84 4.74 -15.87
C GLU A 90 16.76 5.01 -14.69
N ILE A 91 16.40 4.54 -13.51
CA ILE A 91 17.20 4.78 -12.32
C ILE A 91 18.53 4.04 -12.44
N GLU A 92 18.51 2.79 -12.91
CA GLU A 92 19.75 2.07 -13.10
C GLU A 92 20.67 2.79 -14.06
N LYS A 93 20.13 3.41 -15.08
CA LYS A 93 20.93 4.08 -16.06
C LYS A 93 21.47 5.39 -15.51
N ASN A 94 20.69 6.10 -14.75
CA ASN A 94 21.05 7.45 -14.33
C ASN A 94 21.66 7.57 -12.94
N VAL A 95 21.48 6.58 -12.10
CA VAL A 95 22.01 6.63 -10.75
C VAL A 95 23.11 5.59 -10.62
N GLN A 96 24.32 6.06 -10.44
CA GLN A 96 25.48 5.17 -10.40
C GLN A 96 25.67 4.64 -9.00
N ILE A 97 26.13 3.41 -8.90
CA ILE A 97 26.42 2.85 -7.60
C ILE A 97 27.62 3.57 -7.02
N ARG A 98 27.47 4.04 -5.80
CA ARG A 98 28.57 4.72 -5.15
C ARG A 98 29.64 3.71 -4.76
N PRO A 99 30.90 4.04 -4.89
CA PRO A 99 31.94 3.12 -4.45
C PRO A 99 31.84 2.86 -2.96
N ARG A 100 32.03 1.60 -2.57
CA ARG A 100 31.80 1.26 -1.19
C ARG A 100 33.09 1.07 -0.54
N ASP A 101 33.97 1.98 -0.56
CA ASP A 101 35.29 1.73 -0.12
C ASP A 101 35.44 2.10 1.29
N GLU A 102 34.58 2.86 1.92
CA GLU A 102 34.88 3.21 3.19
C GLU A 102 33.78 3.21 4.10
N VAL A 103 32.65 3.50 3.82
CA VAL A 103 31.63 3.65 4.80
C VAL A 103 30.58 2.69 4.65
N SER A 104 30.15 2.05 5.74
CA SER A 104 29.04 1.21 5.65
C SER A 104 27.92 1.94 6.17
N LEU A 105 26.86 2.07 5.49
CA LEU A 105 25.72 2.78 5.92
C LEU A 105 24.81 1.92 6.72
N PRO A 106 24.21 2.45 7.71
CA PRO A 106 23.24 1.69 8.47
C PRO A 106 22.05 1.40 7.61
N ALA A 107 21.39 0.34 7.87
CA ALA A 107 20.28 -0.11 7.08
C ALA A 107 19.02 0.72 7.32
#